data_52ea6a1a38619f4797283b74314fd1c7
#
_entry.id   52ea6a1a38619f4797283b74314fd1c7
#
_cell.length_a   1.000
_cell.length_b   1.000
_cell.length_c   1.000
_cell.angle_alpha   90.00
_cell.angle_beta   90.00
_cell.angle_gamma   90.00
#
_symmetry.space_group_name_H-M   'P 1'
#
loop_
_entity.id
_entity.type
_entity.pdbx_description
1 polymer ?
#
loop_
_entity_poly.entity_id
_entity_poly.type
_entity_poly.pdbx_seq_one_letter_code
_entity_poly.pdbx_strand_id
1 'polypeptide(L)'
;DLYFTLAAGNFALSPLSLLKGGLLGLGASLAAALPPALEAANAPPRATLLRSELESRAGRLSGRAVGLGLLFGLAGGLILALATPSLKTSLPLSLGGFFLVLVGFSLLVPRALAVSLRAVAAVPRRWRRLHAAIGLFGRMGARAVAASISRTGVAVAALTLAVAVSISIAVMIGSFRTTVQIWLEGALIGDLYVSTPTQVPSRAHLRISPEAVERIRALPGVERINTLRIAQIESPGELPARVVGIDLDRQSLAAMHWKEGNLESVWRELTTTLDAAILAEPFAYRRNLHLGDRFELATANGRQAFRVAGIDYDYGSDQGVVMLAVDAFRAHFGEPGVAVLAIFAEPGADLERLKTAVESAAPEGELAAQSSRLLKQMSV
;
A
#
# COMPACT_ATOMS: atom_id res chain seq x y z
N ASP A 1 1.22 21.00 0.24
CA ASP A 1 2.33 20.22 0.82
C ASP A 1 2.24 20.07 2.34
N LEU A 2 1.02 19.87 2.88
CA LEU A 2 0.80 19.76 4.34
C LEU A 2 1.14 18.39 4.90
N TYR A 3 1.18 17.33 4.08
CA TYR A 3 1.42 15.95 4.52
C TYR A 3 2.52 15.22 3.76
N PHE A 4 2.88 15.68 2.56
CA PHE A 4 3.97 15.11 1.79
C PHE A 4 4.87 16.23 1.28
N THR A 5 5.86 16.63 2.07
CA THR A 5 7.13 16.94 1.45
C THR A 5 7.66 15.61 0.91
N LEU A 6 7.19 15.20 -0.25
CA LEU A 6 8.06 14.50 -1.16
C LEU A 6 9.20 15.51 -1.40
N ALA A 7 10.20 15.47 -0.52
CA ALA A 7 11.52 15.85 -0.96
C ALA A 7 11.70 14.94 -2.18
N ALA A 8 11.52 15.49 -3.36
CA ALA A 8 12.15 15.00 -4.56
C ALA A 8 13.64 15.14 -4.27
N GLY A 9 14.12 14.26 -3.38
CA GLY A 9 15.52 14.05 -3.13
C GLY A 9 16.06 13.79 -4.52
N ASN A 10 17.11 14.48 -4.89
CA ASN A 10 17.79 14.35 -6.15
C ASN A 10 17.67 12.92 -6.63
N PHE A 11 17.07 12.73 -7.81
CA PHE A 11 16.92 11.43 -8.46
C PHE A 11 18.33 10.94 -8.78
N ALA A 12 19.07 10.55 -7.75
CA ALA A 12 20.38 9.96 -7.87
C ALA A 12 20.14 8.48 -8.22
N LEU A 13 20.15 8.21 -9.51
CA LEU A 13 20.23 6.83 -10.01
C LEU A 13 21.52 6.24 -9.43
N SER A 14 21.41 5.45 -8.38
CA SER A 14 22.55 4.75 -7.81
C SER A 14 23.17 3.87 -8.88
N PRO A 15 24.47 4.06 -9.24
CA PRO A 15 25.15 3.22 -10.24
C PRO A 15 25.06 1.74 -9.89
N LEU A 16 25.04 1.41 -8.60
CA LEU A 16 24.91 0.05 -8.09
C LEU A 16 23.52 -0.55 -8.42
N SER A 17 22.46 0.24 -8.38
CA SER A 17 21.10 -0.22 -8.75
C SER A 17 21.00 -0.47 -10.25
N LEU A 18 21.61 0.38 -11.09
CA LEU A 18 21.70 0.17 -12.53
C LEU A 18 22.49 -1.09 -12.88
N LEU A 19 23.64 -1.29 -12.20
CA LEU A 19 24.45 -2.49 -12.39
C LEU A 19 23.68 -3.76 -12.00
N LYS A 20 23.00 -3.76 -10.85
CA LYS A 20 22.15 -4.89 -10.41
C LYS A 20 21.03 -5.17 -11.41
N GLY A 21 20.33 -4.15 -11.90
CA GLY A 21 19.28 -4.28 -12.90
C GLY A 21 19.83 -4.83 -14.22
N GLY A 22 20.96 -4.33 -14.68
CA GLY A 22 21.65 -4.79 -15.88
C GLY A 22 22.08 -6.25 -15.77
N LEU A 23 22.70 -6.65 -14.67
CA LEU A 23 23.14 -8.03 -14.42
C LEU A 23 21.93 -8.99 -14.33
N LEU A 24 20.86 -8.60 -13.67
CA LEU A 24 19.62 -9.40 -13.61
C LEU A 24 18.98 -9.54 -14.99
N GLY A 25 18.89 -8.47 -15.77
CA GLY A 25 18.34 -8.49 -17.12
C GLY A 25 19.17 -9.36 -18.06
N LEU A 26 20.50 -9.23 -18.03
CA LEU A 26 21.42 -10.06 -18.82
C LEU A 26 21.32 -11.53 -18.40
N GLY A 27 21.32 -11.82 -17.11
CA GLY A 27 21.20 -13.17 -16.57
C GLY A 27 19.87 -13.83 -16.95
N ALA A 28 18.77 -13.11 -16.85
CA ALA A 28 17.45 -13.59 -17.28
C ALA A 28 17.39 -13.85 -18.79
N SER A 29 17.96 -12.96 -19.59
CA SER A 29 18.02 -13.13 -21.05
C SER A 29 18.86 -14.35 -21.47
N LEU A 30 20.02 -14.53 -20.83
CA LEU A 30 20.86 -15.72 -21.07
C LEU A 30 20.17 -17.01 -20.62
N ALA A 31 19.55 -16.99 -19.44
CA ALA A 31 18.79 -18.15 -18.94
C ALA A 31 17.62 -18.52 -19.85
N ALA A 32 16.92 -17.53 -20.41
CA ALA A 32 15.83 -17.75 -21.36
C ALA A 32 16.31 -18.26 -22.73
N ALA A 33 17.49 -17.82 -23.19
CA ALA A 33 18.08 -18.23 -24.45
C ALA A 33 18.77 -19.61 -24.39
N LEU A 34 19.21 -20.04 -23.21
CA LEU A 34 20.00 -21.26 -23.02
C LEU A 34 19.24 -22.55 -23.44
N PRO A 35 17.98 -22.79 -23.02
CA PRO A 35 17.24 -23.99 -23.41
C PRO A 35 17.08 -24.15 -24.94
N PRO A 36 16.60 -23.15 -25.69
CA PRO A 36 16.48 -23.27 -27.13
C PRO A 36 17.84 -23.38 -27.84
N ALA A 37 18.88 -22.70 -27.32
CA ALA A 37 20.23 -22.81 -27.89
C ALA A 37 20.82 -24.21 -27.69
N LEU A 38 20.67 -24.81 -26.50
CA LEU A 38 21.11 -26.20 -26.24
C LEU A 38 20.31 -27.21 -27.05
N GLU A 39 19.01 -26.99 -27.25
CA GLU A 39 18.18 -27.83 -28.06
C GLU A 39 18.62 -27.79 -29.56
N ALA A 40 18.93 -26.59 -30.05
CA ALA A 40 19.46 -26.42 -31.41
C ALA A 40 20.86 -27.05 -31.58
N ALA A 41 21.74 -26.88 -30.59
CA ALA A 41 23.09 -27.46 -30.66
C ALA A 41 23.12 -28.99 -30.59
N ASN A 42 22.17 -29.59 -29.87
CA ASN A 42 22.06 -31.04 -29.72
C ASN A 42 21.11 -31.70 -30.75
N ALA A 43 20.56 -30.95 -31.70
CA ALA A 43 19.66 -31.46 -32.69
C ALA A 43 20.44 -32.30 -33.74
N PRO A 44 20.22 -33.62 -33.85
CA PRO A 44 20.90 -34.42 -34.85
C PRO A 44 20.43 -34.01 -36.25
N PRO A 45 21.32 -33.96 -37.27
CA PRO A 45 20.98 -33.51 -38.66
C PRO A 45 19.80 -34.21 -39.27
N ARG A 46 19.52 -35.44 -38.87
CA ARG A 46 18.38 -36.26 -39.33
C ARG A 46 17.03 -35.86 -38.73
N ALA A 47 17.02 -35.21 -37.52
CA ALA A 47 15.76 -34.83 -36.84
C ALA A 47 15.08 -33.62 -37.50
N THR A 48 15.80 -32.84 -38.27
CA THR A 48 15.23 -31.69 -39.01
C THR A 48 14.30 -32.16 -40.17
N LEU A 49 14.42 -33.41 -40.62
CA LEU A 49 13.58 -34.00 -41.67
C LEU A 49 12.32 -34.71 -41.13
N LEU A 50 12.26 -35.03 -39.84
CA LEU A 50 11.15 -35.74 -39.22
C LEU A 50 10.44 -34.84 -38.16
N ARG A 51 9.47 -34.08 -38.64
CA ARG A 51 8.62 -33.19 -37.83
C ARG A 51 7.93 -33.88 -36.64
N SER A 52 7.73 -35.19 -36.70
CA SER A 52 7.01 -36.00 -35.73
C SER A 52 7.81 -36.33 -34.45
N GLU A 53 9.15 -36.35 -34.51
CA GLU A 53 9.97 -36.67 -33.31
C GLU A 53 10.09 -35.49 -32.32
N LEU A 54 10.08 -34.26 -32.83
CA LEU A 54 10.12 -33.06 -31.99
C LEU A 54 8.84 -32.93 -31.14
N GLU A 55 7.69 -33.29 -31.71
CA GLU A 55 6.40 -33.24 -30.99
C GLU A 55 6.26 -34.36 -29.94
N SER A 56 6.84 -35.55 -30.18
CA SER A 56 6.82 -36.65 -29.21
C SER A 56 7.71 -36.36 -27.96
N ARG A 57 8.81 -35.62 -28.15
CA ARG A 57 9.66 -35.13 -27.04
C ARG A 57 8.99 -34.00 -26.26
N ALA A 58 8.30 -33.07 -26.94
CA ALA A 58 7.52 -32.02 -26.29
C ALA A 58 6.39 -32.60 -25.41
N GLY A 59 5.77 -33.70 -25.82
CA GLY A 59 4.76 -34.43 -25.04
C GLY A 59 5.30 -35.00 -23.69
N ARG A 60 6.53 -35.48 -23.70
CA ARG A 60 7.19 -36.04 -22.51
C ARG A 60 7.69 -34.96 -21.55
N LEU A 61 8.18 -33.83 -22.04
CA LEU A 61 8.55 -32.65 -21.27
C LEU A 61 7.32 -32.02 -20.64
N SER A 62 6.16 -32.07 -21.26
CA SER A 62 4.91 -31.51 -20.73
C SER A 62 4.46 -32.19 -19.41
N GLY A 63 4.74 -33.46 -19.21
CA GLY A 63 4.44 -34.17 -17.95
C GLY A 63 5.29 -33.68 -16.78
N ARG A 64 6.58 -33.47 -16.99
CA ARG A 64 7.51 -32.91 -15.99
C ARG A 64 7.20 -31.44 -15.72
N ALA A 65 6.87 -30.67 -16.75
CA ALA A 65 6.46 -29.26 -16.59
C ALA A 65 5.19 -29.13 -15.75
N VAL A 66 4.21 -30.02 -15.89
CA VAL A 66 3.00 -30.05 -15.04
C VAL A 66 3.36 -30.37 -13.59
N GLY A 67 4.22 -31.37 -13.35
CA GLY A 67 4.64 -31.70 -11.99
C GLY A 67 5.37 -30.54 -11.32
N LEU A 68 6.31 -29.89 -12.02
CA LEU A 68 6.99 -28.69 -11.53
C LEU A 68 6.03 -27.52 -11.35
N GLY A 69 5.08 -27.33 -12.28
CA GLY A 69 4.08 -26.27 -12.18
C GLY A 69 3.17 -26.41 -10.96
N LEU A 70 2.72 -27.63 -10.66
CA LEU A 70 1.95 -27.94 -9.46
C LEU A 70 2.81 -27.77 -8.20
N LEU A 71 4.04 -28.25 -8.20
CA LEU A 71 4.97 -28.08 -7.08
C LEU A 71 5.19 -26.61 -6.76
N PHE A 72 5.51 -25.80 -7.76
CA PHE A 72 5.74 -24.36 -7.55
C PHE A 72 4.45 -23.61 -7.17
N GLY A 73 3.32 -23.96 -7.76
CA GLY A 73 2.03 -23.39 -7.40
C GLY A 73 1.63 -23.70 -5.95
N LEU A 74 1.79 -24.95 -5.52
CA LEU A 74 1.51 -25.38 -4.15
C LEU A 74 2.51 -24.79 -3.15
N ALA A 75 3.81 -24.81 -3.45
CA ALA A 75 4.84 -24.25 -2.59
C ALA A 75 4.65 -22.74 -2.44
N GLY A 76 4.39 -22.02 -3.54
CA GLY A 76 4.10 -20.58 -3.51
C GLY A 76 2.81 -20.25 -2.75
N GLY A 77 1.75 -21.04 -2.97
CA GLY A 77 0.49 -20.90 -2.22
C GLY A 77 0.67 -21.17 -0.72
N LEU A 78 1.45 -22.17 -0.35
CA LEU A 78 1.78 -22.48 1.05
C LEU A 78 2.58 -21.34 1.69
N ILE A 79 3.59 -20.82 0.99
CA ILE A 79 4.37 -19.65 1.46
C ILE A 79 3.45 -18.47 1.71
N LEU A 80 2.53 -18.17 0.80
CA LEU A 80 1.58 -17.06 0.94
C LEU A 80 0.60 -17.29 2.11
N ALA A 81 0.14 -18.54 2.31
CA ALA A 81 -0.76 -18.88 3.40
C ALA A 81 -0.07 -18.81 4.78
N LEU A 82 1.23 -19.14 4.85
CA LEU A 82 2.02 -19.09 6.07
C LEU A 82 2.67 -17.72 6.33
N ALA A 83 2.70 -16.83 5.34
CA ALA A 83 3.23 -15.48 5.48
C ALA A 83 2.31 -14.66 6.37
N THR A 84 2.61 -14.63 7.68
CA THR A 84 1.90 -13.79 8.64
C THR A 84 2.46 -12.35 8.62
N PRO A 85 1.63 -11.33 8.86
CA PRO A 85 2.05 -9.91 8.87
C PRO A 85 3.16 -9.60 9.89
N SER A 86 3.34 -10.46 10.90
CA SER A 86 4.27 -10.25 12.01
C SER A 86 5.76 -10.52 11.70
N LEU A 87 6.08 -11.16 10.58
CA LEU A 87 7.46 -11.47 10.24
C LEU A 87 8.11 -10.32 9.46
N LYS A 88 9.18 -9.71 9.99
CA LYS A 88 10.00 -8.70 9.30
C LYS A 88 10.55 -9.18 7.93
N THR A 89 10.57 -10.49 7.72
CA THR A 89 10.93 -11.20 6.49
C THR A 89 9.74 -11.46 5.57
N SER A 90 8.52 -11.05 5.93
CA SER A 90 7.30 -11.42 5.20
C SER A 90 7.23 -10.85 3.78
N LEU A 91 7.72 -9.62 3.55
CA LEU A 91 7.64 -9.00 2.23
C LEU A 91 8.43 -9.74 1.15
N PRO A 92 9.75 -10.02 1.30
CA PRO A 92 10.49 -10.79 0.29
C PRO A 92 9.98 -12.23 0.17
N LEU A 93 9.52 -12.83 1.27
CA LEU A 93 8.96 -14.18 1.26
C LEU A 93 7.63 -14.22 0.51
N SER A 94 6.74 -13.25 0.73
CA SER A 94 5.46 -13.13 0.03
C SER A 94 5.66 -12.85 -1.46
N LEU A 95 6.61 -11.97 -1.82
CA LEU A 95 6.96 -11.71 -3.22
C LEU A 95 7.53 -12.96 -3.89
N GLY A 96 8.39 -13.71 -3.19
CA GLY A 96 8.92 -15.00 -3.66
C GLY A 96 7.81 -16.04 -3.85
N GLY A 97 6.89 -16.16 -2.89
CA GLY A 97 5.71 -17.02 -2.98
C GLY A 97 4.81 -16.67 -4.17
N PHE A 98 4.52 -15.39 -4.36
CA PHE A 98 3.75 -14.91 -5.50
C PHE A 98 4.44 -15.22 -6.85
N PHE A 99 5.76 -15.00 -6.92
CA PHE A 99 6.55 -15.35 -8.11
C PHE A 99 6.49 -16.84 -8.41
N LEU A 100 6.62 -17.70 -7.40
CA LEU A 100 6.48 -19.16 -7.57
C LEU A 100 5.11 -19.56 -8.09
N VAL A 101 4.03 -18.93 -7.61
CA VAL A 101 2.67 -19.14 -8.11
C VAL A 101 2.59 -18.76 -9.59
N LEU A 102 3.09 -17.59 -9.99
CA LEU A 102 3.08 -17.14 -11.38
C LEU A 102 3.83 -18.09 -12.30
N VAL A 103 5.03 -18.51 -11.91
CA VAL A 103 5.84 -19.49 -12.67
C VAL A 103 5.11 -20.83 -12.73
N GLY A 104 4.55 -21.29 -11.62
CA GLY A 104 3.79 -22.53 -11.54
C GLY A 104 2.60 -22.54 -12.53
N PHE A 105 1.78 -21.49 -12.50
CA PHE A 105 0.68 -21.37 -13.44
C PHE A 105 1.16 -21.27 -14.91
N SER A 106 2.23 -20.51 -15.18
CA SER A 106 2.80 -20.40 -16.52
C SER A 106 3.21 -21.75 -17.09
N LEU A 107 3.79 -22.66 -16.27
CA LEU A 107 4.15 -24.02 -16.66
C LEU A 107 2.92 -24.91 -16.92
N LEU A 108 1.78 -24.62 -16.31
CA LEU A 108 0.53 -25.37 -16.51
C LEU A 108 -0.21 -24.97 -17.80
N VAL A 109 -0.04 -23.71 -18.26
CA VAL A 109 -0.78 -23.15 -19.41
C VAL A 109 -0.69 -24.02 -20.68
N PRO A 110 0.47 -24.53 -21.15
CA PRO A 110 0.55 -25.35 -22.35
C PRO A 110 -0.27 -26.63 -22.23
N ARG A 111 -0.29 -27.23 -21.03
CA ARG A 111 -1.07 -28.47 -20.80
C ARG A 111 -2.57 -28.16 -20.72
N ALA A 112 -2.95 -27.10 -20.02
CA ALA A 112 -4.33 -26.64 -19.96
C ALA A 112 -4.88 -26.34 -21.37
N LEU A 113 -4.09 -25.63 -22.17
CA LEU A 113 -4.42 -25.37 -23.57
C LEU A 113 -4.60 -26.68 -24.37
N ALA A 114 -3.67 -27.66 -24.24
CA ALA A 114 -3.79 -28.96 -24.90
C ALA A 114 -5.08 -29.70 -24.51
N VAL A 115 -5.42 -29.68 -23.22
CA VAL A 115 -6.62 -30.35 -22.71
C VAL A 115 -7.88 -29.65 -23.25
N SER A 116 -7.92 -28.31 -23.18
CA SER A 116 -9.04 -27.51 -23.68
C SER A 116 -9.29 -27.72 -25.16
N LEU A 117 -8.23 -27.69 -25.99
CA LEU A 117 -8.34 -27.93 -27.43
C LEU A 117 -8.81 -29.34 -27.75
N ARG A 118 -8.33 -30.37 -27.00
CA ARG A 118 -8.81 -31.74 -27.15
C ARG A 118 -10.28 -31.86 -26.74
N ALA A 119 -10.68 -31.21 -25.66
CA ALA A 119 -12.09 -31.18 -25.21
C ALA A 119 -13.00 -30.56 -26.29
N VAL A 120 -12.59 -29.43 -26.89
CA VAL A 120 -13.30 -28.78 -28.00
C VAL A 120 -13.39 -29.72 -29.23
N ALA A 121 -12.28 -30.38 -29.59
CA ALA A 121 -12.26 -31.32 -30.72
C ALA A 121 -13.11 -32.58 -30.47
N ALA A 122 -13.31 -32.98 -29.20
CA ALA A 122 -14.01 -34.20 -28.79
C ALA A 122 -15.47 -33.97 -28.42
N VAL A 123 -16.03 -32.77 -28.62
CA VAL A 123 -17.43 -32.46 -28.23
C VAL A 123 -18.40 -33.46 -28.86
N PRO A 124 -19.19 -34.20 -28.05
CA PRO A 124 -20.09 -35.24 -28.56
C PRO A 124 -21.24 -34.65 -29.39
N ARG A 125 -21.68 -35.40 -30.40
CA ARG A 125 -22.83 -35.02 -31.27
C ARG A 125 -24.14 -34.86 -30.47
N ARG A 126 -24.28 -35.47 -29.30
CA ARG A 126 -25.45 -35.33 -28.43
C ARG A 126 -25.63 -33.88 -27.91
N TRP A 127 -24.58 -33.07 -27.84
CA TRP A 127 -24.63 -31.65 -27.49
C TRP A 127 -24.80 -30.79 -28.75
N ARG A 128 -25.96 -30.99 -29.44
CA ARG A 128 -26.24 -30.41 -30.75
C ARG A 128 -25.92 -28.93 -30.91
N ARG A 129 -26.29 -28.12 -29.92
CA ARG A 129 -26.04 -26.65 -29.96
C ARG A 129 -24.54 -26.32 -29.95
N LEU A 130 -23.77 -26.92 -29.03
CA LEU A 130 -22.34 -26.69 -28.90
C LEU A 130 -21.57 -27.32 -30.11
N HIS A 131 -21.97 -28.49 -30.56
CA HIS A 131 -21.41 -29.16 -31.73
C HIS A 131 -21.63 -28.36 -33.03
N ALA A 132 -22.82 -27.74 -33.17
CA ALA A 132 -23.13 -26.86 -34.30
C ALA A 132 -22.36 -25.54 -34.24
N ALA A 133 -22.24 -24.92 -33.03
CA ALA A 133 -21.51 -23.67 -32.82
C ALA A 133 -20.01 -23.81 -33.13
N ILE A 134 -19.38 -24.92 -32.74
CA ILE A 134 -17.95 -25.18 -33.02
C ILE A 134 -17.73 -25.51 -34.48
N GLY A 135 -18.67 -26.24 -35.13
CA GLY A 135 -18.61 -26.60 -36.55
C GLY A 135 -17.41 -27.49 -36.93
N LEU A 136 -17.28 -27.76 -38.22
CA LEU A 136 -16.15 -28.51 -38.75
C LEU A 136 -14.85 -27.71 -38.68
N PHE A 137 -14.90 -26.43 -39.04
CA PHE A 137 -13.74 -25.54 -39.06
C PHE A 137 -13.16 -25.30 -37.67
N GLY A 138 -14.00 -25.13 -36.64
CA GLY A 138 -13.54 -24.98 -35.26
C GLY A 138 -12.79 -26.19 -34.71
N ARG A 139 -13.26 -27.40 -35.07
CA ARG A 139 -12.59 -28.65 -34.70
C ARG A 139 -11.29 -28.89 -35.49
N MET A 140 -11.27 -28.53 -36.77
CA MET A 140 -10.03 -28.57 -37.58
C MET A 140 -9.01 -27.55 -37.02
N GLY A 141 -9.44 -26.34 -36.73
CA GLY A 141 -8.60 -25.33 -36.13
C GLY A 141 -8.05 -25.76 -34.76
N ALA A 142 -8.90 -26.32 -33.89
CA ALA A 142 -8.45 -26.83 -32.58
C ALA A 142 -7.40 -27.94 -32.70
N ARG A 143 -7.55 -28.83 -33.70
CA ARG A 143 -6.57 -29.89 -33.99
C ARG A 143 -5.27 -29.33 -34.58
N ALA A 144 -5.36 -28.32 -35.46
CA ALA A 144 -4.18 -27.67 -36.03
C ALA A 144 -3.36 -26.94 -34.99
N VAL A 145 -4.01 -26.21 -34.05
CA VAL A 145 -3.34 -25.55 -32.93
C VAL A 145 -2.77 -26.59 -31.96
N ALA A 146 -3.49 -27.67 -31.68
CA ALA A 146 -2.99 -28.76 -30.83
C ALA A 146 -1.76 -29.46 -31.43
N ALA A 147 -1.63 -29.52 -32.76
CA ALA A 147 -0.46 -30.06 -33.44
C ALA A 147 0.76 -29.14 -33.41
N SER A 148 0.62 -27.85 -33.10
CA SER A 148 1.71 -26.87 -32.98
C SER A 148 1.91 -26.36 -31.54
N ILE A 149 1.52 -27.16 -30.55
CA ILE A 149 1.41 -26.75 -29.15
C ILE A 149 2.75 -26.32 -28.55
N SER A 150 3.87 -26.81 -29.05
CA SER A 150 5.22 -26.43 -28.61
C SER A 150 5.48 -24.92 -28.81
N ARG A 151 5.01 -24.35 -29.90
CA ARG A 151 5.15 -22.91 -30.21
C ARG A 151 3.98 -22.08 -29.61
N THR A 152 2.76 -22.53 -29.91
CA THR A 152 1.53 -21.84 -29.47
C THR A 152 1.39 -21.84 -27.97
N GLY A 153 1.79 -22.92 -27.28
CA GLY A 153 1.72 -23.04 -25.85
C GLY A 153 2.59 -22.01 -25.11
N VAL A 154 3.81 -21.75 -25.60
CA VAL A 154 4.71 -20.73 -25.04
C VAL A 154 4.15 -19.33 -25.27
N ALA A 155 3.64 -19.04 -26.47
CA ALA A 155 3.04 -17.74 -26.79
C ALA A 155 1.80 -17.46 -25.91
N VAL A 156 0.93 -18.47 -25.73
CA VAL A 156 -0.25 -18.35 -24.86
C VAL A 156 0.16 -18.20 -23.39
N ALA A 157 1.18 -18.93 -22.94
CA ALA A 157 1.70 -18.78 -21.57
C ALA A 157 2.23 -17.35 -21.31
N ALA A 158 3.00 -16.81 -22.26
CA ALA A 158 3.51 -15.44 -22.17
C ALA A 158 2.37 -14.41 -22.17
N LEU A 159 1.37 -14.57 -23.03
CA LEU A 159 0.19 -13.70 -23.06
C LEU A 159 -0.62 -13.79 -21.77
N THR A 160 -0.84 -15.02 -21.27
CA THR A 160 -1.56 -15.23 -20.00
C THR A 160 -0.84 -14.57 -18.84
N LEU A 161 0.49 -14.69 -18.78
CA LEU A 161 1.31 -14.03 -17.76
C LEU A 161 1.21 -12.49 -17.87
N ALA A 162 1.32 -11.94 -19.07
CA ALA A 162 1.21 -10.50 -19.30
C ALA A 162 -0.15 -9.95 -18.86
N VAL A 163 -1.24 -10.63 -19.21
CA VAL A 163 -2.61 -10.26 -18.79
C VAL A 163 -2.78 -10.40 -17.28
N ALA A 164 -2.29 -11.50 -16.68
CA ALA A 164 -2.37 -11.72 -15.24
C ALA A 164 -1.63 -10.64 -14.46
N VAL A 165 -0.42 -10.26 -14.87
CA VAL A 165 0.35 -9.17 -14.25
C VAL A 165 -0.36 -7.82 -14.42
N SER A 166 -0.90 -7.53 -15.61
CA SER A 166 -1.65 -6.30 -15.86
C SER A 166 -2.89 -6.19 -14.98
N ILE A 167 -3.66 -7.26 -14.84
CA ILE A 167 -4.84 -7.30 -13.94
C ILE A 167 -4.40 -7.14 -12.47
N SER A 168 -3.32 -7.82 -12.07
CA SER A 168 -2.80 -7.73 -10.69
C SER A 168 -2.38 -6.30 -10.33
N ILE A 169 -1.70 -5.61 -11.25
CA ILE A 169 -1.31 -4.20 -11.07
C ILE A 169 -2.56 -3.31 -10.99
N ALA A 170 -3.55 -3.51 -11.85
CA ALA A 170 -4.78 -2.73 -11.84
C ALA A 170 -5.56 -2.92 -10.52
N VAL A 171 -5.67 -4.16 -10.02
CA VAL A 171 -6.30 -4.47 -8.72
C VAL A 171 -5.51 -3.84 -7.58
N MET A 172 -4.18 -3.94 -7.60
CA MET A 172 -3.31 -3.33 -6.58
C MET A 172 -3.51 -1.80 -6.52
N ILE A 173 -3.46 -1.12 -7.67
CA ILE A 173 -3.66 0.34 -7.75
C ILE A 173 -5.05 0.71 -7.27
N GLY A 174 -6.09 -0.01 -7.71
CA GLY A 174 -7.47 0.22 -7.27
C GLY A 174 -7.64 0.05 -5.76
N SER A 175 -7.08 -1.02 -5.20
CA SER A 175 -7.13 -1.28 -3.76
C SER A 175 -6.39 -0.21 -2.96
N PHE A 176 -5.19 0.17 -3.41
CA PHE A 176 -4.41 1.24 -2.78
C PHE A 176 -5.16 2.58 -2.80
N ARG A 177 -5.73 2.94 -3.97
CA ARG A 177 -6.53 4.16 -4.10
C ARG A 177 -7.71 4.18 -3.13
N THR A 178 -8.46 3.08 -3.05
CA THR A 178 -9.60 2.97 -2.12
C THR A 178 -9.14 3.08 -0.67
N THR A 179 -8.04 2.44 -0.30
CA THR A 179 -7.48 2.51 1.06
C THR A 179 -7.07 3.95 1.42
N VAL A 180 -6.39 4.65 0.50
CA VAL A 180 -6.01 6.06 0.70
C VAL A 180 -7.23 6.97 0.82
N GLN A 181 -8.27 6.74 0.00
CA GLN A 181 -9.52 7.51 0.10
C GLN A 181 -10.19 7.35 1.47
N ILE A 182 -10.37 6.11 1.93
CA ILE A 182 -10.97 5.81 3.24
C ILE A 182 -10.14 6.45 4.37
N TRP A 183 -8.81 6.32 4.30
CA TRP A 183 -7.93 6.94 5.29
C TRP A 183 -8.03 8.47 5.28
N LEU A 184 -8.03 9.12 4.12
CA LEU A 184 -8.17 10.57 4.01
C LEU A 184 -9.53 11.08 4.51
N GLU A 185 -10.59 10.32 4.30
CA GLU A 185 -11.91 10.66 4.83
C GLU A 185 -11.91 10.68 6.36
N GLY A 186 -11.22 9.74 6.99
CA GLY A 186 -11.06 9.69 8.45
C GLY A 186 -10.06 10.71 9.00
N ALA A 187 -8.96 10.98 8.28
CA ALA A 187 -7.93 11.92 8.71
C ALA A 187 -8.31 13.39 8.52
N LEU A 188 -9.09 13.70 7.46
CA LEU A 188 -9.47 15.06 7.07
C LEU A 188 -10.96 15.30 7.37
N ILE A 189 -11.30 15.37 8.65
CA ILE A 189 -12.68 15.61 9.12
C ILE A 189 -13.05 17.08 9.23
N GLY A 190 -12.07 17.99 9.43
CA GLY A 190 -12.28 19.44 9.44
C GLY A 190 -12.55 19.97 8.02
N ASP A 191 -13.24 21.10 7.91
CA ASP A 191 -13.52 21.77 6.63
C ASP A 191 -12.30 22.51 6.09
N LEU A 192 -11.53 23.17 6.98
CA LEU A 192 -10.29 23.85 6.66
C LEU A 192 -9.17 23.39 7.58
N TYR A 193 -7.97 23.25 7.02
CA TYR A 193 -6.75 22.99 7.75
C TYR A 193 -5.81 24.18 7.63
N VAL A 194 -5.31 24.66 8.76
CA VAL A 194 -4.41 25.82 8.83
C VAL A 194 -3.09 25.43 9.42
N SER A 195 -2.03 25.75 8.75
CA SER A 195 -0.64 25.55 9.21
C SER A 195 0.24 26.70 8.78
N THR A 196 1.44 26.75 9.33
CA THR A 196 2.47 27.68 8.85
C THR A 196 3.07 27.15 7.55
N PRO A 197 3.28 27.99 6.50
CA PRO A 197 3.85 27.55 5.25
C PRO A 197 5.28 27.03 5.46
N THR A 198 5.51 25.75 5.14
CA THR A 198 6.81 25.05 5.31
C THR A 198 7.81 25.32 4.19
N GLN A 199 7.48 26.12 3.19
CA GLN A 199 8.34 26.37 2.03
C GLN A 199 9.60 27.18 2.34
N VAL A 200 9.68 27.79 3.52
CA VAL A 200 10.89 28.52 3.94
C VAL A 200 11.59 27.74 5.04
N PRO A 201 12.79 27.15 4.79
CA PRO A 201 13.50 26.33 5.78
C PRO A 201 13.72 27.01 7.12
N SER A 202 13.88 28.33 7.15
CA SER A 202 14.03 29.14 8.37
C SER A 202 12.72 29.28 9.18
N ARG A 203 11.56 28.94 8.60
CA ARG A 203 10.24 29.04 9.25
C ARG A 203 9.64 27.67 9.63
N ALA A 204 10.35 26.58 9.37
CA ALA A 204 9.88 25.23 9.68
C ALA A 204 9.52 24.96 11.15
N HIS A 205 9.93 25.86 12.06
CA HIS A 205 9.64 25.80 13.50
C HIS A 205 8.62 26.83 13.97
N LEU A 206 8.07 27.65 13.05
CA LEU A 206 7.03 28.60 13.44
C LEU A 206 5.76 27.85 13.85
N ARG A 207 5.24 28.22 14.99
CA ARG A 207 3.98 27.74 15.52
C ARG A 207 2.93 28.84 15.38
N ILE A 208 1.69 28.45 15.22
CA ILE A 208 0.57 29.39 15.21
C ILE A 208 0.49 30.03 16.58
N SER A 209 0.50 31.36 16.65
CA SER A 209 0.45 32.08 17.91
C SER A 209 -0.89 31.90 18.59
N PRO A 210 -0.94 31.89 19.94
CA PRO A 210 -2.19 31.79 20.68
C PRO A 210 -3.18 32.91 20.30
N GLU A 211 -2.67 34.12 20.04
CA GLU A 211 -3.48 35.26 19.64
C GLU A 211 -4.13 35.06 18.26
N ALA A 212 -3.41 34.42 17.33
CA ALA A 212 -3.97 34.05 16.01
C ALA A 212 -5.04 32.99 16.16
N VAL A 213 -4.82 31.97 17.02
CA VAL A 213 -5.83 30.94 17.31
C VAL A 213 -7.13 31.58 17.82
N GLU A 214 -7.03 32.50 18.80
CA GLU A 214 -8.22 33.16 19.37
C GLU A 214 -8.90 34.10 18.36
N ARG A 215 -8.15 34.81 17.50
CA ARG A 215 -8.74 35.59 16.41
C ARG A 215 -9.50 34.70 15.44
N ILE A 216 -8.92 33.56 15.04
CA ILE A 216 -9.58 32.61 14.14
C ILE A 216 -10.83 32.03 14.79
N ARG A 217 -10.79 31.72 16.09
CA ARG A 217 -11.95 31.21 16.82
C ARG A 217 -13.12 32.18 16.86
N ALA A 218 -12.83 33.49 16.86
CA ALA A 218 -13.83 34.54 16.88
C ALA A 218 -14.39 34.90 15.48
N LEU A 219 -13.89 34.29 14.42
CA LEU A 219 -14.38 34.60 13.06
C LEU A 219 -15.81 34.06 12.85
N PRO A 220 -16.69 34.85 12.21
CA PRO A 220 -18.02 34.40 11.86
C PRO A 220 -17.94 33.23 10.85
N GLY A 221 -18.75 32.21 11.08
CA GLY A 221 -18.76 30.99 10.27
C GLY A 221 -17.83 29.89 10.80
N VAL A 222 -17.12 30.10 11.90
CA VAL A 222 -16.36 29.07 12.62
C VAL A 222 -17.24 28.47 13.71
N GLU A 223 -17.59 27.20 13.57
CA GLU A 223 -18.32 26.46 14.61
C GLU A 223 -17.38 26.00 15.72
N ARG A 224 -16.23 25.43 15.34
CA ARG A 224 -15.29 24.77 16.26
C ARG A 224 -13.89 24.71 15.65
N ILE A 225 -12.90 24.72 16.54
CA ILE A 225 -11.48 24.52 16.17
C ILE A 225 -10.90 23.39 17.02
N ASN A 226 -10.24 22.43 16.36
CA ASN A 226 -9.37 21.47 17.03
C ASN A 226 -7.91 21.83 16.77
N THR A 227 -7.09 21.78 17.80
CA THR A 227 -5.67 22.13 17.73
C THR A 227 -4.83 20.87 17.76
N LEU A 228 -3.74 20.88 16.99
CA LEU A 228 -2.79 19.81 16.93
C LEU A 228 -1.40 20.33 17.32
N ARG A 229 -0.81 19.71 18.34
CA ARG A 229 0.55 20.00 18.80
C ARG A 229 1.45 18.84 18.47
N ILE A 230 2.69 19.12 18.09
CA ILE A 230 3.63 18.09 17.66
C ILE A 230 4.92 18.23 18.43
N ALA A 231 5.38 17.14 19.03
CA ALA A 231 6.72 16.96 19.55
C ALA A 231 7.42 15.82 18.81
N GLN A 232 8.69 16.03 18.45
CA GLN A 232 9.54 14.99 17.93
C GLN A 232 10.46 14.51 19.04
N ILE A 233 10.54 13.19 19.21
CA ILE A 233 11.39 12.56 20.21
C ILE A 233 12.47 11.80 19.46
N GLU A 234 13.71 12.19 19.70
CA GLU A 234 14.90 11.50 19.23
C GLU A 234 15.67 11.03 20.45
N SER A 235 15.70 9.74 20.71
CA SER A 235 16.51 9.14 21.76
C SER A 235 17.64 8.33 21.14
N PRO A 236 18.90 8.46 21.62
CA PRO A 236 20.02 7.68 21.12
C PRO A 236 19.76 6.18 21.24
N GLY A 237 19.85 5.47 20.13
CA GLY A 237 19.62 4.01 20.06
C GLY A 237 18.16 3.58 19.98
N GLU A 238 17.21 4.49 19.94
CA GLU A 238 15.79 4.21 19.76
C GLU A 238 15.29 4.73 18.41
N LEU A 239 14.20 4.13 17.92
CA LEU A 239 13.54 4.64 16.73
C LEU A 239 12.88 6.00 17.05
N PRO A 240 13.05 7.03 16.23
CA PRO A 240 12.43 8.31 16.45
C PRO A 240 10.91 8.16 16.56
N ALA A 241 10.30 8.97 17.43
CA ALA A 241 8.87 8.97 17.64
C ALA A 241 8.30 10.38 17.44
N ARG A 242 7.15 10.47 16.78
CA ARG A 242 6.35 11.68 16.70
C ARG A 242 5.21 11.57 17.70
N VAL A 243 5.14 12.51 18.62
CA VAL A 243 4.04 12.59 19.58
C VAL A 243 3.16 13.76 19.20
N VAL A 244 1.87 13.54 19.21
CA VAL A 244 0.86 14.52 18.81
C VAL A 244 -0.13 14.72 19.96
N GLY A 245 -0.29 15.97 20.39
CA GLY A 245 -1.36 16.38 21.29
C GLY A 245 -2.61 16.77 20.51
N ILE A 246 -3.72 16.10 20.77
CA ILE A 246 -5.00 16.33 20.12
C ILE A 246 -6.04 16.85 21.11
N ASP A 247 -6.88 17.77 20.69
CA ASP A 247 -8.08 18.13 21.45
C ASP A 247 -9.04 16.94 21.46
N LEU A 248 -9.53 16.57 22.64
CA LEU A 248 -10.48 15.46 22.76
C LEU A 248 -11.84 15.88 22.21
N ASP A 249 -12.17 15.29 21.08
CA ASP A 249 -13.44 15.46 20.41
C ASP A 249 -14.00 14.09 20.02
N ARG A 250 -15.21 13.79 20.51
CA ARG A 250 -15.85 12.50 20.29
C ARG A 250 -16.13 12.22 18.82
N GLN A 251 -16.44 13.26 18.04
CA GLN A 251 -16.68 13.14 16.60
C GLN A 251 -15.38 12.79 15.85
N SER A 252 -14.27 13.43 16.24
CA SER A 252 -12.97 13.15 15.67
C SER A 252 -12.50 11.73 15.98
N LEU A 253 -12.68 11.28 17.22
CA LEU A 253 -12.35 9.89 17.60
C LEU A 253 -13.28 8.86 16.94
N ALA A 254 -14.54 9.21 16.66
CA ALA A 254 -15.47 8.33 15.95
C ALA A 254 -15.11 8.15 14.47
N ALA A 255 -14.40 9.09 13.87
CA ALA A 255 -13.91 9.00 12.49
C ALA A 255 -12.65 8.13 12.35
N MET A 256 -11.98 7.80 13.46
CA MET A 256 -10.79 6.93 13.45
C MET A 256 -11.16 5.47 13.13
N HIS A 257 -10.24 4.78 12.47
CA HIS A 257 -10.42 3.37 12.09
C HIS A 257 -9.61 2.48 13.03
N TRP A 258 -10.25 1.97 14.06
CA TRP A 258 -9.59 1.20 15.11
C TRP A 258 -9.13 -0.19 14.62
N LYS A 259 -7.85 -0.49 14.79
CA LYS A 259 -7.29 -1.83 14.66
C LYS A 259 -7.51 -2.62 15.94
N GLU A 260 -7.24 -2.01 17.08
CA GLU A 260 -7.47 -2.57 18.41
C GLU A 260 -8.08 -1.48 19.30
N GLY A 261 -9.06 -1.86 20.12
CA GLY A 261 -9.84 -0.92 20.93
C GLY A 261 -11.14 -0.49 20.24
N ASN A 262 -11.84 0.44 20.87
CA ASN A 262 -13.07 1.05 20.34
C ASN A 262 -13.25 2.46 20.93
N LEU A 263 -14.11 3.25 20.29
CA LEU A 263 -14.38 4.64 20.69
C LEU A 263 -14.65 4.79 22.20
N GLU A 264 -15.51 3.96 22.78
CA GLU A 264 -15.97 4.11 24.17
C GLU A 264 -14.85 3.81 25.19
N SER A 265 -14.05 2.77 24.94
CA SER A 265 -12.91 2.43 25.80
C SER A 265 -11.82 3.47 25.71
N VAL A 266 -11.48 3.90 24.48
CA VAL A 266 -10.44 4.92 24.23
C VAL A 266 -10.85 6.26 24.83
N TRP A 267 -12.08 6.70 24.59
CA TRP A 267 -12.61 7.94 25.17
C TRP A 267 -12.48 7.94 26.68
N ARG A 268 -12.91 6.86 27.33
CA ARG A 268 -12.85 6.73 28.79
C ARG A 268 -11.42 6.82 29.30
N GLU A 269 -10.49 6.09 28.68
CA GLU A 269 -9.08 6.12 29.14
C GLU A 269 -8.44 7.48 28.95
N LEU A 270 -8.61 8.12 27.79
CA LEU A 270 -8.04 9.45 27.52
C LEU A 270 -8.61 10.56 28.40
N THR A 271 -9.85 10.42 28.88
CA THR A 271 -10.49 11.41 29.77
C THR A 271 -10.20 11.17 31.24
N THR A 272 -9.77 9.97 31.62
CA THR A 272 -9.56 9.62 33.04
C THR A 272 -8.09 9.60 33.45
N THR A 273 -7.15 9.38 32.51
CA THR A 273 -5.72 9.29 32.83
C THR A 273 -4.88 10.11 31.85
N LEU A 274 -3.80 10.71 32.39
CA LEU A 274 -2.83 11.44 31.55
C LEU A 274 -1.81 10.53 30.86
N ASP A 275 -1.79 9.25 31.22
CA ASP A 275 -0.83 8.26 30.67
C ASP A 275 -1.43 7.39 29.55
N ALA A 276 -2.66 7.68 29.13
CA ALA A 276 -3.30 6.97 28.04
C ALA A 276 -2.85 7.51 26.67
N ALA A 277 -2.54 6.62 25.74
CA ALA A 277 -2.09 6.96 24.40
C ALA A 277 -2.82 6.16 23.33
N ILE A 278 -3.15 6.80 22.21
CA ILE A 278 -3.52 6.13 20.97
C ILE A 278 -2.24 5.95 20.13
N LEU A 279 -2.03 4.76 19.58
CA LEU A 279 -0.90 4.49 18.71
C LEU A 279 -1.37 4.34 17.26
N ALA A 280 -0.63 4.95 16.34
CA ALA A 280 -0.73 4.58 14.94
C ALA A 280 -0.20 3.16 14.73
N GLU A 281 -0.85 2.40 13.84
CA GLU A 281 -0.51 1.00 13.57
C GLU A 281 0.99 0.79 13.23
N PRO A 282 1.66 1.62 12.40
CA PRO A 282 3.08 1.45 12.14
C PRO A 282 3.97 1.57 13.39
N PHE A 283 3.61 2.44 14.34
CA PHE A 283 4.34 2.59 15.60
C PHE A 283 4.17 1.36 16.50
N ALA A 284 2.92 0.91 16.67
CA ALA A 284 2.59 -0.28 17.46
C ALA A 284 3.26 -1.55 16.88
N TYR A 285 3.16 -1.73 15.56
CA TYR A 285 3.75 -2.87 14.85
C TYR A 285 5.27 -2.97 15.01
N ARG A 286 5.99 -1.84 14.85
CA ARG A 286 7.46 -1.83 14.97
C ARG A 286 7.96 -2.17 16.36
N ARG A 287 7.16 -1.89 17.38
CA ARG A 287 7.49 -2.11 18.78
C ARG A 287 6.80 -3.33 19.39
N ASN A 288 5.99 -4.05 18.59
CA ASN A 288 5.19 -5.20 19.01
C ASN A 288 4.31 -4.86 20.23
N LEU A 289 3.58 -3.73 20.13
CA LEU A 289 2.68 -3.24 21.17
C LEU A 289 1.23 -3.57 20.81
N HIS A 290 0.46 -3.94 21.82
CA HIS A 290 -0.95 -4.27 21.74
C HIS A 290 -1.79 -3.45 22.71
N LEU A 291 -3.10 -3.52 22.59
CA LEU A 291 -4.05 -2.86 23.48
C LEU A 291 -3.76 -3.20 24.94
N GLY A 292 -3.65 -2.18 25.79
CA GLY A 292 -3.38 -2.31 27.22
C GLY A 292 -1.91 -2.45 27.62
N ASP A 293 -1.00 -2.65 26.67
CA ASP A 293 0.43 -2.68 26.94
C ASP A 293 0.95 -1.34 27.43
N ARG A 294 2.11 -1.38 28.10
CA ARG A 294 2.84 -0.20 28.53
C ARG A 294 4.11 -0.02 27.71
N PHE A 295 4.42 1.23 27.39
CA PHE A 295 5.64 1.61 26.71
C PHE A 295 6.17 2.93 27.27
N GLU A 296 7.45 3.17 27.11
CA GLU A 296 8.09 4.39 27.62
C GLU A 296 8.42 5.37 26.49
N LEU A 297 8.24 6.65 26.78
CA LEU A 297 8.68 7.76 25.93
C LEU A 297 9.58 8.69 26.72
N ALA A 298 10.58 9.27 26.06
CA ALA A 298 11.32 10.39 26.59
C ALA A 298 10.43 11.64 26.56
N THR A 299 10.24 12.27 27.71
CA THR A 299 9.45 13.49 27.87
C THR A 299 10.33 14.62 28.42
N ALA A 300 9.80 15.82 28.53
CA ALA A 300 10.50 16.94 29.16
C ALA A 300 10.88 16.65 30.63
N ASN A 301 10.13 15.78 31.32
CA ASN A 301 10.31 15.42 32.73
C ASN A 301 11.03 14.05 32.90
N GLY A 302 11.76 13.57 31.87
CA GLY A 302 12.41 12.27 31.90
C GLY A 302 11.56 11.19 31.20
N ARG A 303 11.92 9.92 31.40
CA ARG A 303 11.17 8.81 30.82
C ARG A 303 9.86 8.60 31.57
N GLN A 304 8.77 8.53 30.83
CA GLN A 304 7.43 8.29 31.34
C GLN A 304 6.80 7.09 30.64
N ALA A 305 6.07 6.31 31.43
CA ALA A 305 5.35 5.12 30.95
C ALA A 305 3.94 5.53 30.51
N PHE A 306 3.56 5.12 29.31
CA PHE A 306 2.23 5.32 28.74
C PHE A 306 1.54 3.98 28.52
N ARG A 307 0.22 3.95 28.59
CA ARG A 307 -0.61 2.80 28.32
C ARG A 307 -1.29 2.92 26.95
N VAL A 308 -1.31 1.86 26.20
CA VAL A 308 -2.00 1.79 24.89
C VAL A 308 -3.51 1.70 25.13
N ALA A 309 -4.22 2.80 24.91
CA ALA A 309 -5.68 2.89 24.98
C ALA A 309 -6.37 2.39 23.69
N GLY A 310 -5.69 2.51 22.56
CA GLY A 310 -6.17 2.03 21.25
C GLY A 310 -5.09 2.10 20.20
N ILE A 311 -5.28 1.33 19.11
CA ILE A 311 -4.42 1.35 17.94
C ILE A 311 -5.29 1.69 16.73
N ASP A 312 -4.89 2.75 16.00
CA ASP A 312 -5.58 3.28 14.82
C ASP A 312 -4.80 3.01 13.54
N TYR A 313 -5.52 2.82 12.42
CA TYR A 313 -4.93 2.74 11.09
C TYR A 313 -4.58 4.14 10.57
N ASP A 314 -3.49 4.70 11.06
CA ASP A 314 -2.93 5.96 10.55
C ASP A 314 -1.66 5.71 9.72
N TYR A 315 -1.71 6.10 8.46
CA TYR A 315 -0.63 5.96 7.50
C TYR A 315 0.05 7.29 7.13
N GLY A 316 -0.20 8.35 7.91
CA GLY A 316 0.41 9.66 7.71
C GLY A 316 1.92 9.71 7.95
N SER A 317 2.50 8.66 8.56
CA SER A 317 3.93 8.53 8.78
C SER A 317 4.36 7.06 8.71
N ASP A 318 5.48 6.80 8.06
CA ASP A 318 6.09 5.47 8.01
C ASP A 318 6.61 5.00 9.38
N GLN A 319 6.94 5.94 10.27
CA GLN A 319 7.39 5.66 11.64
C GLN A 319 6.23 5.53 12.62
N GLY A 320 5.06 5.98 12.23
CA GLY A 320 3.86 6.06 13.05
C GLY A 320 3.88 7.23 14.02
N VAL A 321 2.76 7.41 14.69
CA VAL A 321 2.48 8.53 15.60
C VAL A 321 1.96 7.98 16.91
N VAL A 322 2.28 8.68 18.01
CA VAL A 322 1.66 8.52 19.32
C VAL A 322 0.76 9.72 19.56
N MET A 323 -0.54 9.50 19.76
CA MET A 323 -1.50 10.56 20.02
C MET A 323 -1.88 10.57 21.49
N LEU A 324 -1.80 11.73 22.12
CA LEU A 324 -2.19 11.99 23.50
C LEU A 324 -3.31 13.02 23.53
N ALA A 325 -4.14 12.97 24.57
CA ALA A 325 -5.00 14.10 24.89
C ALA A 325 -4.15 15.36 25.10
N VAL A 326 -4.64 16.53 24.71
CA VAL A 326 -3.88 17.78 24.77
C VAL A 326 -3.38 18.10 26.19
N ASP A 327 -4.17 17.77 27.21
CA ASP A 327 -3.78 17.99 28.62
C ASP A 327 -2.64 17.02 29.03
N ALA A 328 -2.70 15.76 28.64
CA ALA A 328 -1.61 14.81 28.80
C ALA A 328 -0.35 15.25 28.05
N PHE A 329 -0.51 15.72 26.83
CA PHE A 329 0.60 16.24 26.04
C PHE A 329 1.27 17.43 26.71
N ARG A 330 0.50 18.41 27.21
CA ARG A 330 1.03 19.57 27.96
C ARG A 330 1.77 19.18 29.24
N ALA A 331 1.21 18.22 29.96
CA ALA A 331 1.81 17.75 31.21
C ALA A 331 3.20 17.13 30.99
N HIS A 332 3.37 16.41 29.89
CA HIS A 332 4.59 15.63 29.61
C HIS A 332 5.59 16.33 28.69
N PHE A 333 5.12 17.18 27.76
CA PHE A 333 5.94 17.80 26.71
C PHE A 333 5.94 19.34 26.75
N GLY A 334 5.19 19.94 27.67
CA GLY A 334 5.06 21.40 27.79
C GLY A 334 4.15 22.00 26.73
N GLU A 335 4.35 23.27 26.41
CA GLU A 335 3.56 24.03 25.43
C GLU A 335 4.38 24.39 24.17
N PRO A 336 4.62 23.47 23.23
CA PRO A 336 5.40 23.77 22.04
C PRO A 336 4.66 24.65 21.02
N GLY A 337 3.46 25.13 21.33
CA GLY A 337 2.58 25.87 20.44
C GLY A 337 1.79 24.98 19.48
N VAL A 338 0.83 25.59 18.79
CA VAL A 338 -0.06 24.90 17.86
C VAL A 338 0.64 24.73 16.51
N ALA A 339 0.67 23.50 15.99
CA ALA A 339 1.27 23.20 14.71
C ALA A 339 0.25 23.28 13.57
N VAL A 340 -0.97 22.78 13.81
CA VAL A 340 -2.06 22.74 12.84
C VAL A 340 -3.37 23.05 13.55
N LEU A 341 -4.27 23.77 12.87
CA LEU A 341 -5.66 23.93 13.26
C LEU A 341 -6.54 23.17 12.28
N ALA A 342 -7.47 22.38 12.80
CA ALA A 342 -8.61 21.88 12.02
C ALA A 342 -9.83 22.73 12.38
N ILE A 343 -10.40 23.42 11.40
CA ILE A 343 -11.54 24.30 11.54
C ILE A 343 -12.77 23.59 11.02
N PHE A 344 -13.82 23.58 11.79
CA PHE A 344 -15.15 23.13 11.43
C PHE A 344 -16.02 24.36 11.19
N ALA A 345 -16.58 24.45 10.00
CA ALA A 345 -17.38 25.58 9.60
C ALA A 345 -18.85 25.39 9.98
N GLU A 346 -19.55 26.48 10.28
CA GLU A 346 -20.99 26.45 10.46
C GLU A 346 -21.70 25.92 9.21
N PRO A 347 -22.84 25.22 9.34
CA PRO A 347 -23.61 24.75 8.22
C PRO A 347 -24.00 25.88 7.27
N GLY A 348 -23.56 25.80 6.00
CA GLY A 348 -23.83 26.81 4.99
C GLY A 348 -22.83 27.96 4.91
N ALA A 349 -21.77 27.96 5.69
CA ALA A 349 -20.69 28.95 5.60
C ALA A 349 -19.96 28.88 4.25
N ASP A 350 -19.60 30.06 3.72
CA ASP A 350 -18.78 30.18 2.51
C ASP A 350 -17.32 29.88 2.86
N LEU A 351 -16.84 28.67 2.52
CA LEU A 351 -15.51 28.21 2.84
C LEU A 351 -14.38 29.04 2.19
N GLU A 352 -14.60 29.63 1.02
CA GLU A 352 -13.59 30.47 0.37
C GLU A 352 -13.43 31.81 1.08
N ARG A 353 -14.54 32.40 1.52
CA ARG A 353 -14.52 33.60 2.37
C ARG A 353 -13.91 33.33 3.70
N LEU A 354 -14.27 32.20 4.33
CA LEU A 354 -13.72 31.80 5.62
C LEU A 354 -12.21 31.57 5.52
N LYS A 355 -11.75 30.90 4.45
CA LYS A 355 -10.33 30.69 4.16
C LYS A 355 -9.58 32.04 4.10
N THR A 356 -10.08 32.99 3.32
CA THR A 356 -9.46 34.32 3.20
C THR A 356 -9.42 35.07 4.54
N ALA A 357 -10.50 34.98 5.33
CA ALA A 357 -10.55 35.58 6.66
C ALA A 357 -9.54 34.95 7.63
N VAL A 358 -9.39 33.62 7.57
CA VAL A 358 -8.43 32.89 8.40
C VAL A 358 -6.97 33.25 8.02
N GLU A 359 -6.67 33.34 6.74
CA GLU A 359 -5.32 33.75 6.26
C GLU A 359 -5.00 35.19 6.67
N SER A 360 -6.02 36.05 6.75
CA SER A 360 -5.87 37.45 7.18
C SER A 360 -5.80 37.60 8.72
N ALA A 361 -6.08 36.56 9.49
CA ALA A 361 -6.03 36.60 10.95
C ALA A 361 -4.61 36.62 11.53
N ALA A 362 -3.59 36.44 10.72
CA ALA A 362 -2.17 36.58 11.06
C ALA A 362 -1.45 37.46 10.01
N PRO A 363 -0.20 37.92 10.29
CA PRO A 363 0.60 38.65 9.31
C PRO A 363 0.72 37.90 8.00
N GLU A 364 0.83 38.67 6.90
CA GLU A 364 0.82 38.14 5.54
C GLU A 364 1.88 37.05 5.33
N GLY A 365 1.45 35.86 4.88
CA GLY A 365 2.29 34.72 4.64
C GLY A 365 2.71 33.89 5.87
N GLU A 366 2.15 34.17 7.05
CA GLU A 366 2.37 33.35 8.27
C GLU A 366 1.45 32.13 8.34
N LEU A 367 0.26 32.21 7.75
CA LEU A 367 -0.71 31.11 7.73
C LEU A 367 -1.04 30.69 6.30
N ALA A 368 -1.24 29.41 6.12
CA ALA A 368 -1.79 28.82 4.91
C ALA A 368 -3.01 27.98 5.27
N ALA A 369 -4.17 28.34 4.72
CA ALA A 369 -5.40 27.60 4.92
C ALA A 369 -5.70 26.74 3.67
N GLN A 370 -6.03 25.47 3.87
CA GLN A 370 -6.38 24.56 2.78
C GLN A 370 -7.71 23.87 3.08
N SER A 371 -8.58 23.83 2.09
CA SER A 371 -9.85 23.12 2.18
C SER A 371 -9.63 21.61 2.12
N SER A 372 -10.33 20.88 2.99
CA SER A 372 -10.32 19.41 2.98
C SER A 372 -10.77 18.82 1.64
N ARG A 373 -11.68 19.50 0.93
CA ARG A 373 -12.11 19.10 -0.43
C ARG A 373 -10.96 19.14 -1.42
N LEU A 374 -10.15 20.22 -1.41
CA LEU A 374 -8.98 20.36 -2.27
C LEU A 374 -7.93 19.29 -1.92
N LEU A 375 -7.65 19.07 -0.65
CA LEU A 375 -6.71 18.05 -0.19
C LEU A 375 -7.13 16.64 -0.63
N LYS A 376 -8.43 16.31 -0.50
CA LYS A 376 -8.99 15.04 -0.97
C LYS A 376 -8.92 14.89 -2.50
N GLN A 377 -9.15 15.97 -3.27
CA GLN A 377 -9.06 15.93 -4.73
C GLN A 377 -7.64 15.80 -5.26
N MET A 378 -6.65 16.41 -4.60
CA MET A 378 -5.24 16.32 -5.00
C MET A 378 -4.59 14.95 -4.70
N SER A 379 -5.21 14.12 -3.88
CA SER A 379 -4.68 12.84 -3.42
C SER A 379 -5.28 11.64 -4.17
N VAL A 380 -6.22 11.87 -5.08
CA VAL A 380 -6.93 10.87 -5.91
C VAL A 380 -6.50 10.98 -7.37
#